data_deea0cf69cfeb8167c9eae988c375db9
#
_entry.id   deea0cf69cfeb8167c9eae988c375db9
#
_cell.length_a   1.000
_cell.length_b   1.000
_cell.length_c   1.000
_cell.angle_alpha   90.00
_cell.angle_beta   90.00
_cell.angle_gamma   90.00
#
_symmetry.space_group_name_H-M   'P 1'
#
loop_
_entity.id
_entity.type
_entity.pdbx_description
1 polymer ?
#
loop_
_entity_poly.entity_id
_entity_poly.type
_entity_poly.pdbx_seq_one_letter_code
_entity_poly.pdbx_strand_id
1 'polypeptide(L)'
;KFNCSKFVFISTDKAVKPTNVMGASKLLCEQYLRSYGLKENKKNKQIYIVRFGNVASSSGSALTKFREKINEFSPIEIRHKDATRYFMVIEEAAKLVIFVGSLNNLYFKD
;
A
#
# COMPACT_ATOMS: atom_id res chain seq x y z
N LYS A 1 26.81 2.73 0.32
CA LYS A 1 25.65 3.42 -0.33
C LYS A 1 25.38 2.68 -1.62
N PHE A 2 24.18 2.14 -1.77
CA PHE A 2 23.77 1.37 -2.93
C PHE A 2 23.22 2.30 -4.01
N ASN A 3 23.60 2.06 -5.27
CA ASN A 3 23.06 2.81 -6.40
C ASN A 3 21.77 2.13 -6.90
N CYS A 4 20.64 2.46 -6.26
CA CYS A 4 19.33 1.93 -6.64
C CYS A 4 18.76 2.77 -7.78
N SER A 5 18.43 2.13 -8.91
CA SER A 5 17.79 2.78 -10.07
C SER A 5 16.27 2.82 -9.99
N LYS A 6 15.66 1.88 -9.27
CA LYS A 6 14.21 1.79 -9.11
C LYS A 6 13.82 1.68 -7.65
N PHE A 7 12.75 2.34 -7.28
CA PHE A 7 12.17 2.30 -5.94
C PHE A 7 10.65 2.16 -6.03
N VAL A 8 10.09 1.13 -5.42
CA VAL A 8 8.64 0.92 -5.35
C VAL A 8 8.19 1.17 -3.92
N PHE A 9 7.39 2.21 -3.72
CA PHE A 9 6.80 2.55 -2.43
C PHE A 9 5.42 1.90 -2.28
N ILE A 10 5.28 1.09 -1.25
CA ILE A 10 4.01 0.47 -0.91
C ILE A 10 3.21 1.42 -0.02
N SER A 11 2.10 1.91 -0.54
CA SER A 11 1.15 2.77 0.13
C SER A 11 -0.19 2.07 0.36
N THR A 12 -1.22 2.81 0.69
CA THR A 12 -2.54 2.30 1.05
C THR A 12 -3.66 3.09 0.36
N ASP A 13 -4.81 2.47 0.15
CA ASP A 13 -6.06 3.10 -0.27
C ASP A 13 -6.47 4.26 0.66
N LYS A 14 -6.12 4.16 1.96
CA LYS A 14 -6.43 5.16 2.98
C LYS A 14 -5.64 6.47 2.82
N ALA A 15 -4.64 6.50 1.94
CA ALA A 15 -3.92 7.72 1.57
C ALA A 15 -4.67 8.59 0.55
N VAL A 16 -5.74 8.10 -0.10
CA VAL A 16 -6.51 8.87 -1.10
C VAL A 16 -7.25 10.05 -0.46
N LYS A 17 -8.00 9.77 0.62
CA LYS A 17 -8.71 10.76 1.44
C LYS A 17 -8.47 10.38 2.91
N PRO A 18 -7.35 10.79 3.49
CA PRO A 18 -6.97 10.32 4.82
C PRO A 18 -7.91 10.85 5.89
N THR A 19 -8.52 9.92 6.64
CA THR A 19 -9.36 10.21 7.81
C THR A 19 -8.68 9.83 9.12
N ASN A 20 -7.45 9.35 9.05
CA ASN A 20 -6.66 8.94 10.21
C ASN A 20 -5.16 9.22 9.99
N VAL A 21 -4.39 9.18 11.08
CA VAL A 21 -2.96 9.51 11.09
C VAL A 21 -2.16 8.60 10.15
N MET A 22 -2.49 7.29 10.08
CA MET A 22 -1.78 6.36 9.22
C MET A 22 -1.97 6.69 7.74
N GLY A 23 -3.21 6.99 7.30
CA GLY A 23 -3.48 7.43 5.93
C GLY A 23 -2.77 8.75 5.60
N ALA A 24 -2.81 9.71 6.53
CA ALA A 24 -2.16 11.01 6.38
C ALA A 24 -0.63 10.88 6.27
N SER A 25 0.00 10.07 7.12
CA SER A 25 1.45 9.83 7.06
C SER A 25 1.88 9.17 5.74
N LYS A 26 1.10 8.21 5.23
CA LYS A 26 1.37 7.59 3.93
C LYS A 26 1.22 8.60 2.78
N LEU A 27 0.19 9.47 2.82
CA LEU A 27 0.03 10.54 1.83
C LEU A 27 1.23 11.50 1.83
N LEU A 28 1.71 11.91 3.00
CA LEU A 28 2.91 12.75 3.10
C LEU A 28 4.14 12.07 2.49
N CYS A 29 4.33 10.78 2.75
CA CYS A 29 5.41 10.01 2.12
C CYS A 29 5.27 9.98 0.59
N GLU A 30 4.07 9.81 0.07
CA GLU A 30 3.81 9.84 -1.37
C GLU A 30 4.15 11.19 -1.98
N GLN A 31 3.72 12.28 -1.35
CA GLN A 31 4.01 13.64 -1.82
C GLN A 31 5.51 13.93 -1.80
N TYR A 32 6.20 13.52 -0.75
CA TYR A 32 7.65 13.63 -0.66
C TYR A 32 8.34 12.87 -1.79
N LEU A 33 7.96 11.60 -2.02
CA LEU A 33 8.55 10.76 -3.06
C LEU A 33 8.27 11.29 -4.46
N ARG A 34 7.09 11.84 -4.72
CA ARG A 34 6.77 12.51 -6.00
C ARG A 34 7.68 13.71 -6.22
N SER A 35 7.81 14.59 -5.22
CA SER A 35 8.71 15.75 -5.30
C SER A 35 10.17 15.34 -5.48
N TYR A 36 10.62 14.29 -4.78
CA TYR A 36 11.97 13.75 -4.92
C TYR A 36 12.17 13.12 -6.30
N GLY A 37 11.21 12.35 -6.80
CA GLY A 37 11.25 11.72 -8.13
C GLY A 37 11.38 12.72 -9.25
N LEU A 38 10.66 13.83 -9.20
CA LEU A 38 10.77 14.92 -10.17
C LEU A 38 12.17 15.54 -10.22
N LYS A 39 12.84 15.66 -9.06
CA LYS A 39 14.21 16.16 -8.97
C LYS A 39 15.25 15.16 -9.47
N GLU A 40 15.05 13.88 -9.16
CA GLU A 40 16.02 12.79 -9.46
C GLU A 40 15.81 12.16 -10.84
N ASN A 41 14.71 12.49 -11.55
CA ASN A 41 14.44 11.96 -12.90
C ASN A 41 15.57 12.27 -13.90
N LYS A 42 16.28 13.37 -13.68
CA LYS A 42 17.52 13.71 -14.43
C LYS A 42 18.66 12.72 -14.23
N LYS A 43 18.57 11.82 -13.23
CA LYS A 43 19.57 10.81 -12.87
C LYS A 43 19.15 9.39 -13.23
N ASN A 44 18.14 9.20 -14.10
CA ASN A 44 17.58 7.89 -14.45
C ASN A 44 17.07 7.07 -13.26
N LYS A 45 16.61 7.72 -12.19
CA LYS A 45 15.98 7.05 -11.05
C LYS A 45 14.48 7.04 -11.21
N GLN A 46 13.89 5.86 -11.05
CA GLN A 46 12.45 5.64 -11.20
C GLN A 46 11.83 5.37 -9.82
N ILE A 47 10.78 6.13 -9.50
CA ILE A 47 10.02 5.96 -8.26
C ILE A 47 8.58 5.63 -8.64
N TYR A 48 8.10 4.49 -8.14
CA TYR A 48 6.73 4.04 -8.32
C TYR A 48 6.02 4.02 -6.97
N ILE A 49 4.75 4.36 -6.97
CA ILE A 49 3.90 4.33 -5.78
C ILE A 49 2.74 3.38 -6.05
N VAL A 50 2.61 2.34 -5.24
CA VAL A 50 1.55 1.34 -5.34
C VAL A 50 0.67 1.46 -4.10
N ARG A 51 -0.64 1.59 -4.29
CA ARG A 51 -1.62 1.62 -3.20
C ARG A 51 -2.35 0.29 -3.13
N PHE A 52 -2.39 -0.29 -1.94
CA PHE A 52 -3.16 -1.49 -1.67
C PHE A 52 -4.38 -1.19 -0.81
N GLY A 53 -5.44 -1.96 -1.00
CA GLY A 53 -6.51 -2.14 -0.03
C GLY A 53 -6.05 -3.01 1.14
N ASN A 54 -6.98 -3.70 1.79
CA ASN A 54 -6.62 -4.64 2.85
C ASN A 54 -6.08 -5.93 2.22
N VAL A 55 -4.88 -6.33 2.63
CA VAL A 55 -4.29 -7.60 2.20
C VAL A 55 -4.74 -8.69 3.17
N ALA A 56 -5.49 -9.67 2.65
CA ALA A 56 -5.94 -10.81 3.42
C ALA A 56 -4.74 -11.61 3.97
N SER A 57 -4.88 -12.09 5.21
CA SER A 57 -3.84 -12.89 5.88
C SER A 57 -2.53 -12.16 6.17
N SER A 58 -2.47 -10.83 6.05
CA SER A 58 -1.32 -10.07 6.54
C SER A 58 -1.29 -10.08 8.07
N SER A 59 -0.08 -10.02 8.66
CA SER A 59 0.10 -9.96 10.11
C SER A 59 -0.72 -8.83 10.74
N GLY A 60 -1.55 -9.17 11.74
CA GLY A 60 -2.43 -8.22 12.42
C GLY A 60 -3.67 -7.80 11.61
N SER A 61 -3.98 -8.49 10.50
CA SER A 61 -5.20 -8.21 9.72
C SER A 61 -6.47 -8.50 10.53
N ALA A 62 -7.57 -7.82 10.21
CA ALA A 62 -8.86 -8.06 10.84
C ALA A 62 -9.31 -9.53 10.68
N LEU A 63 -9.01 -10.15 9.53
CA LEU A 63 -9.35 -11.56 9.26
C LEU A 63 -8.59 -12.52 10.18
N THR A 64 -7.31 -12.26 10.44
CA THR A 64 -6.51 -13.05 11.38
C THR A 64 -7.10 -12.97 12.80
N LYS A 65 -7.40 -11.74 13.25
CA LYS A 65 -8.03 -11.51 14.56
C LYS A 65 -9.41 -12.16 14.67
N PHE A 66 -10.21 -12.13 13.61
CA PHE A 66 -11.51 -12.80 13.61
C PHE A 66 -11.36 -14.32 13.72
N ARG A 67 -10.40 -14.91 12.99
CA ARG A 67 -10.11 -16.35 13.08
C ARG A 67 -9.65 -16.75 14.48
N GLU A 68 -8.78 -15.96 15.10
CA GLU A 68 -8.34 -16.18 16.49
C GLU A 68 -9.54 -16.17 17.44
N LYS A 69 -10.40 -15.14 17.37
CA LYS A 69 -11.59 -15.04 18.20
C LYS A 69 -12.60 -16.18 17.98
N ILE A 70 -12.78 -16.63 16.74
CA ILE A 70 -13.62 -17.80 16.42
C ILE A 70 -13.06 -19.06 17.09
N ASN A 71 -11.74 -19.28 16.99
CA ASN A 71 -11.10 -20.44 17.60
C ASN A 71 -11.19 -20.41 19.15
N GLU A 72 -11.21 -19.23 19.74
CA GLU A 72 -11.37 -19.01 21.19
C GLU A 72 -12.82 -18.98 21.65
N PHE A 73 -13.79 -19.21 20.76
CA PHE A 73 -15.23 -19.04 21.04
C PHE A 73 -15.58 -17.66 21.64
N SER A 74 -14.78 -16.64 21.29
CA SER A 74 -14.93 -15.28 21.79
C SER A 74 -15.76 -14.41 20.86
N PRO A 75 -16.51 -13.41 21.36
CA PRO A 75 -17.32 -12.52 20.52
C PRO A 75 -16.45 -11.71 19.58
N ILE A 76 -16.95 -11.54 18.34
CA ILE A 76 -16.33 -10.67 17.34
C ILE A 76 -16.99 -9.30 17.42
N GLU A 77 -16.20 -8.26 17.68
CA GLU A 77 -16.68 -6.89 17.67
C GLU A 77 -16.72 -6.34 16.24
N ILE A 78 -17.90 -5.95 15.80
CA ILE A 78 -18.12 -5.26 14.53
C ILE A 78 -18.41 -3.79 14.82
N ARG A 79 -17.54 -2.88 14.40
CA ARG A 79 -17.68 -1.44 14.65
C ARG A 79 -18.90 -0.83 13.95
N HIS A 80 -19.21 -1.31 12.74
CA HIS A 80 -20.35 -0.84 11.95
C HIS A 80 -20.83 -1.96 11.03
N LYS A 81 -22.12 -2.26 11.04
CA LYS A 81 -22.72 -3.35 10.26
C LYS A 81 -22.56 -3.19 8.74
N ASP A 82 -22.57 -1.96 8.25
CA ASP A 82 -22.49 -1.63 6.82
C ASP A 82 -21.04 -1.28 6.38
N ALA A 83 -20.04 -1.57 7.21
CA ALA A 83 -18.65 -1.31 6.86
C ALA A 83 -18.18 -2.26 5.76
N THR A 84 -17.79 -1.71 4.62
CA THR A 84 -17.20 -2.44 3.49
C THR A 84 -15.70 -2.19 3.40
N ARG A 85 -14.96 -3.16 2.89
CA ARG A 85 -13.52 -3.04 2.63
C ARG A 85 -13.15 -3.80 1.37
N TYR A 86 -12.25 -3.22 0.59
CA TYR A 86 -11.61 -3.93 -0.50
C TYR A 86 -10.52 -4.84 0.06
N PHE A 87 -10.56 -6.10 -0.33
CA PHE A 87 -9.56 -7.09 0.01
C PHE A 87 -8.87 -7.59 -1.24
N MET A 88 -7.60 -7.91 -1.09
CA MET A 88 -6.82 -8.64 -2.08
C MET A 88 -6.01 -9.72 -1.37
N VAL A 89 -5.61 -10.76 -2.09
CA VAL A 89 -4.72 -11.78 -1.53
C VAL A 89 -3.26 -11.35 -1.64
N ILE A 90 -2.40 -11.94 -0.81
CA ILE A 90 -1.00 -11.52 -0.70
C ILE A 90 -0.24 -11.76 -2.03
N GLU A 91 -0.62 -12.81 -2.75
CA GLU A 91 -0.05 -13.17 -4.06
C GLU A 91 -0.34 -12.09 -5.12
N GLU A 92 -1.55 -11.53 -5.11
CA GLU A 92 -1.92 -10.42 -6.01
C GLU A 92 -1.12 -9.17 -5.68
N ALA A 93 -1.01 -8.83 -4.38
CA ALA A 93 -0.20 -7.70 -3.92
C ALA A 93 1.26 -7.86 -4.35
N ALA A 94 1.85 -9.03 -4.14
CA ALA A 94 3.23 -9.34 -4.53
C ALA A 94 3.43 -9.25 -6.05
N LYS A 95 2.53 -9.85 -6.84
CA LYS A 95 2.56 -9.77 -8.31
C LYS A 95 2.51 -8.33 -8.80
N LEU A 96 1.66 -7.49 -8.19
CA LEU A 96 1.55 -6.08 -8.54
C LEU A 96 2.87 -5.33 -8.28
N VAL A 97 3.53 -5.57 -7.14
CA VAL A 97 4.82 -4.95 -6.83
C VAL A 97 5.89 -5.37 -7.83
N ILE A 98 5.98 -6.67 -8.13
CA ILE A 98 6.95 -7.21 -9.11
C ILE A 98 6.66 -6.63 -10.50
N PHE A 99 5.40 -6.61 -10.92
CA PHE A 99 4.98 -6.04 -12.20
C PHE A 99 5.39 -4.56 -12.31
N VAL A 100 5.05 -3.75 -11.32
CA VAL A 100 5.43 -2.32 -11.32
C VAL A 100 6.95 -2.14 -11.30
N GLY A 101 7.66 -2.97 -10.55
CA GLY A 101 9.13 -2.96 -10.53
C GLY A 101 9.77 -3.36 -11.87
N SER A 102 9.08 -4.16 -12.68
CA SER A 102 9.55 -4.55 -14.02
C SER A 102 9.33 -3.49 -15.10
N LEU A 103 8.43 -2.53 -14.87
CA LEU A 103 8.12 -1.49 -15.85
C LEU A 103 9.34 -0.61 -16.10
N ASN A 104 9.63 -0.37 -17.37
CA ASN A 104 10.66 0.55 -17.81
C ASN A 104 10.00 1.80 -18.38
N ASN A 105 10.33 2.98 -17.83
CA ASN A 105 9.98 4.30 -18.37
C ASN A 105 8.47 4.52 -18.62
N LEU A 106 7.62 4.26 -17.63
CA LEU A 106 6.29 4.86 -17.66
C LEU A 106 6.43 6.34 -17.30
N TYR A 107 6.58 7.17 -18.31
CA TYR A 107 6.33 8.59 -18.15
C TYR A 107 4.82 8.75 -17.96
N PHE A 108 4.40 9.16 -16.76
CA PHE A 108 3.09 9.78 -16.65
C PHE A 108 3.19 11.11 -17.40
N LYS A 109 2.64 11.16 -18.59
CA LYS A 109 2.21 12.43 -19.19
C LYS A 109 0.93 12.80 -18.45
N ASP A 110 0.94 13.99 -17.84
CA ASP A 110 -0.27 14.65 -17.34
C ASP A 110 -1.29 14.81 -18.45
#